data_7d259984f4b4edd3b92abb400185471a
#
_entry.id   7d259984f4b4edd3b92abb400185471a
#
_cell.length_a   1.000
_cell.length_b   1.000
_cell.length_c   1.000
_cell.angle_alpha   90.00
_cell.angle_beta   90.00
_cell.angle_gamma   90.00
#
_symmetry.space_group_name_H-M   'P 1'
#
loop_
_entity.id
_entity.type
_entity.pdbx_description
1 polymer ?
#
loop_
_entity_poly.entity_id
_entity_poly.type
_entity_poly.pdbx_seq_one_letter_code
_entity_poly.pdbx_strand_id
1 'polypeptide(L)'
;MKFEFKPSFDRSVKAFHDSKKVAIKALAIQLVQTLSRDREIYKGIGLKRLRGNFWEARKGLKTRILFRWDGELVEFVLAGNHDDVRRFLKAH
;
A
#
# COMPACT_ATOMS: atom_id res chain seq x y z
N MET A 1 7.89 -3.43 -14.83
CA MET A 1 6.88 -3.68 -13.77
C MET A 1 5.68 -2.78 -13.98
N LYS A 2 4.50 -3.30 -13.79
CA LYS A 2 3.25 -2.58 -14.01
C LYS A 2 2.54 -2.32 -12.70
N PHE A 3 2.02 -1.11 -12.53
CA PHE A 3 1.31 -0.70 -11.31
C PHE A 3 -0.12 -0.33 -11.63
N GLU A 4 -1.06 -0.82 -10.84
CA GLU A 4 -2.47 -0.50 -10.96
C GLU A 4 -3.01 -0.03 -9.62
N PHE A 5 -3.90 0.94 -9.66
CA PHE A 5 -4.62 1.42 -8.48
C PHE A 5 -6.06 0.95 -8.60
N LYS A 6 -6.44 0.04 -7.71
CA LYS A 6 -7.78 -0.55 -7.75
C LYS A 6 -8.83 0.46 -7.24
N PRO A 7 -10.10 0.33 -7.67
CA PRO A 7 -11.15 1.20 -7.16
C PRO A 7 -11.28 1.22 -5.64
N SER A 8 -11.02 0.08 -4.99
CA SER A 8 -11.04 -0.01 -3.52
C SER A 8 -9.98 0.89 -2.88
N PHE A 9 -8.80 1.00 -3.52
CA PHE A 9 -7.76 1.90 -3.04
C PHE A 9 -8.22 3.35 -3.15
N ASP A 10 -8.75 3.75 -4.31
CA ASP A 10 -9.22 5.12 -4.53
C ASP A 10 -10.32 5.49 -3.55
N ARG A 11 -11.27 4.58 -3.30
CA ARG A 11 -12.33 4.82 -2.32
C ARG A 11 -11.78 5.00 -0.92
N SER A 12 -10.83 4.18 -0.52
CA SER A 12 -10.24 4.28 0.83
C SER A 12 -9.50 5.60 1.01
N VAL A 13 -8.77 6.06 -0.02
CA VAL A 13 -8.06 7.34 0.04
C VAL A 13 -9.02 8.52 0.18
N LYS A 14 -10.13 8.49 -0.53
CA LYS A 14 -11.13 9.57 -0.48
C LYS A 14 -11.72 9.77 0.90
N ALA A 15 -11.75 8.75 1.74
CA ALA A 15 -12.31 8.82 3.08
C ALA A 15 -11.42 9.56 4.09
N PHE A 16 -10.20 9.88 3.74
CA PHE A 16 -9.26 10.50 4.67
C PHE A 16 -9.21 12.02 4.53
N HIS A 17 -8.73 12.69 5.59
CA HIS A 17 -8.42 14.12 5.55
C HIS A 17 -7.27 14.40 4.59
N ASP A 18 -7.17 15.63 4.13
CA ASP A 18 -6.18 16.02 3.12
C ASP A 18 -4.74 15.73 3.53
N SER A 19 -4.38 15.97 4.78
CA SER A 19 -3.04 15.68 5.29
C SER A 19 -2.72 14.19 5.19
N LYS A 20 -3.70 13.32 5.49
CA LYS A 20 -3.55 11.88 5.39
C LYS A 20 -3.45 11.43 3.93
N LYS A 21 -4.22 12.05 3.05
CA LYS A 21 -4.14 11.77 1.61
C LYS A 21 -2.75 12.06 1.07
N VAL A 22 -2.16 13.17 1.48
CA VAL A 22 -0.78 13.53 1.07
C VAL A 22 0.20 12.46 1.53
N ALA A 23 0.09 12.02 2.78
CA ALA A 23 0.96 10.98 3.33
C ALA A 23 0.82 9.66 2.56
N ILE A 24 -0.41 9.27 2.23
CA ILE A 24 -0.69 8.03 1.48
C ILE A 24 -0.11 8.12 0.08
N LYS A 25 -0.32 9.24 -0.61
CA LYS A 25 0.21 9.45 -1.96
C LYS A 25 1.74 9.41 -1.97
N ALA A 26 2.37 10.04 -0.98
CA ALA A 26 3.83 10.01 -0.84
C ALA A 26 4.33 8.59 -0.65
N LEU A 27 3.67 7.80 0.20
CA LEU A 27 4.04 6.40 0.42
C LEU A 27 3.85 5.58 -0.84
N ALA A 28 2.77 5.78 -1.58
CA ALA A 28 2.52 5.08 -2.84
C ALA A 28 3.62 5.37 -3.87
N ILE A 29 4.03 6.63 -3.99
CA ILE A 29 5.12 7.02 -4.90
C ILE A 29 6.43 6.36 -4.48
N GLN A 30 6.75 6.36 -3.19
CA GLN A 30 7.95 5.71 -2.68
C GLN A 30 7.94 4.21 -2.95
N LEU A 31 6.77 3.56 -2.84
CA LEU A 31 6.61 2.15 -3.16
C LEU A 31 6.87 1.87 -4.64
N VAL A 32 6.28 2.67 -5.52
CA VAL A 32 6.49 2.52 -6.95
C VAL A 32 7.98 2.62 -7.28
N GLN A 33 8.68 3.60 -6.70
CA GLN A 33 10.11 3.77 -6.92
C GLN A 33 10.91 2.60 -6.36
N THR A 34 10.59 2.15 -5.15
CA THR A 34 11.27 1.03 -4.51
C THR A 34 11.13 -0.26 -5.31
N LEU A 35 9.92 -0.57 -5.74
CA LEU A 35 9.64 -1.82 -6.45
C LEU A 35 10.09 -1.80 -7.90
N SER A 36 10.19 -0.62 -8.51
CA SER A 36 10.64 -0.47 -9.90
C SER A 36 12.14 -0.51 -10.07
N ARG A 37 12.87 -0.12 -9.04
CA ARG A 37 14.31 -0.06 -9.07
C ARG A 37 14.87 -1.15 -8.17
N ASP A 38 16.08 -1.47 -8.25
CA ASP A 38 16.82 -2.55 -7.59
C ASP A 38 16.57 -2.79 -6.09
N ARG A 39 15.36 -2.55 -5.62
CA ARG A 39 14.91 -2.98 -4.29
C ARG A 39 15.58 -2.27 -3.13
N GLU A 40 16.10 -1.07 -3.36
CA GLU A 40 16.50 -0.24 -2.24
C GLU A 40 15.26 0.24 -1.52
N ILE A 41 15.06 -0.26 -0.31
CA ILE A 41 13.92 0.12 0.51
C ILE A 41 14.22 1.49 1.12
N TYR A 42 13.33 2.46 0.90
CA TYR A 42 13.45 3.76 1.52
C TYR A 42 13.42 3.64 3.05
N LYS A 43 14.25 4.42 3.71
CA LYS A 43 14.24 4.49 5.17
C LYS A 43 12.86 4.88 5.68
N GLY A 44 12.39 4.17 6.69
CA GLY A 44 11.10 4.42 7.32
C GLY A 44 9.93 3.71 6.67
N ILE A 45 10.15 2.97 5.58
CA ILE A 45 9.11 2.13 5.00
C ILE A 45 9.33 0.69 5.42
N GLY A 46 8.33 0.11 6.07
CA GLY A 46 8.32 -1.31 6.37
C GLY A 46 7.54 -2.06 5.29
N LEU A 47 8.12 -3.14 4.79
CA LEU A 47 7.43 -4.04 3.86
C LEU A 47 7.24 -5.38 4.53
N LYS A 48 6.03 -5.91 4.48
CA LYS A 48 5.71 -7.19 5.11
C LYS A 48 4.76 -7.98 4.21
N ARG A 49 5.12 -9.23 3.94
CA ARG A 49 4.22 -10.17 3.29
C ARG A 49 3.19 -10.65 4.31
N LEU A 50 1.92 -10.60 3.97
CA LEU A 50 0.83 -11.00 4.87
C LEU A 50 0.37 -12.43 4.59
N ARG A 51 -0.22 -12.66 3.42
CA ARG A 51 -0.59 -14.00 2.98
C ARG A 51 -0.73 -14.03 1.46
N GLY A 52 -0.44 -15.16 0.84
CA GLY A 52 -0.49 -15.25 -0.62
C GLY A 52 0.35 -14.16 -1.26
N ASN A 53 -0.26 -13.41 -2.16
CA ASN A 53 0.39 -12.29 -2.83
C ASN A 53 0.13 -10.94 -2.18
N PHE A 54 -0.52 -10.91 -1.03
CA PHE A 54 -0.81 -9.68 -0.32
C PHE A 54 0.39 -9.24 0.52
N TRP A 55 0.74 -7.97 0.36
CA TRP A 55 1.81 -7.30 1.08
C TRP A 55 1.30 -6.02 1.70
N GLU A 56 1.95 -5.61 2.75
CA GLU A 56 1.67 -4.35 3.44
C GLU A 56 2.92 -3.49 3.41
N ALA A 57 2.74 -2.23 3.02
CA ALA A 57 3.74 -1.20 3.23
C ALA A 57 3.26 -0.28 4.33
N ARG A 58 4.14 0.09 5.23
CA ARG A 58 3.79 1.01 6.31
C ARG A 58 4.85 2.08 6.49
N LYS A 59 4.37 3.26 6.86
CA LYS A 59 5.23 4.38 7.25
C LYS A 59 4.63 5.01 8.51
N GLY A 60 5.41 5.06 9.58
CA GLY A 60 4.91 5.49 10.88
C GLY A 60 3.97 4.46 11.49
N LEU A 61 3.11 4.93 12.40
CA LEU A 61 2.22 4.04 13.16
C LEU A 61 0.87 3.81 12.52
N LYS A 62 0.41 4.74 11.68
CA LYS A 62 -1.00 4.74 11.24
C LYS A 62 -1.21 4.63 9.74
N THR A 63 -0.16 4.78 8.94
CA THR A 63 -0.31 4.79 7.48
C THR A 63 0.15 3.46 6.91
N ARG A 64 -0.78 2.74 6.30
CA ARG A 64 -0.51 1.45 5.67
C ARG A 64 -1.15 1.41 4.29
N ILE A 65 -0.45 0.73 3.36
CA ILE A 65 -0.99 0.42 2.04
C ILE A 65 -0.95 -1.08 1.87
N LEU A 66 -2.10 -1.65 1.53
CA LEU A 66 -2.23 -3.06 1.17
C LEU A 66 -2.11 -3.16 -0.34
N PHE A 67 -1.24 -4.03 -0.82
CA PHE A 67 -1.08 -4.27 -2.26
C PHE A 67 -0.90 -5.76 -2.55
N ARG A 68 -1.26 -6.14 -3.76
CA ARG A 68 -0.96 -7.48 -4.28
C ARG A 68 0.22 -7.39 -5.22
N TRP A 69 1.14 -8.32 -5.06
CA TRP A 69 2.34 -8.37 -5.88
C TRP A 69 2.41 -9.74 -6.54
N ASP A 70 2.18 -9.77 -7.85
CA ASP A 70 2.14 -10.99 -8.62
C ASP A 70 3.03 -10.81 -9.86
N GLY A 71 4.23 -11.37 -9.80
CA GLY A 71 5.21 -11.24 -10.89
C GLY A 71 5.57 -9.78 -11.17
N GLU A 72 5.24 -9.32 -12.37
CA GLU A 72 5.52 -7.95 -12.80
C GLU A 72 4.37 -6.97 -12.55
N LEU A 73 3.31 -7.43 -11.89
CA LEU A 73 2.12 -6.62 -11.61
C LEU A 73 2.01 -6.33 -10.13
N VAL A 74 1.85 -5.06 -9.79
CA VAL A 74 1.55 -4.60 -8.44
C VAL A 74 0.22 -3.86 -8.46
N GLU A 75 -0.73 -4.33 -7.65
CA GLU A 75 -2.05 -3.73 -7.54
C GLU A 75 -2.23 -3.13 -6.16
N PHE A 76 -2.40 -1.80 -6.10
CA PHE A 76 -2.71 -1.13 -4.84
C PHE A 76 -4.19 -1.32 -4.52
N VAL A 77 -4.48 -1.89 -3.36
CA VAL A 77 -5.83 -2.39 -3.03
C VAL A 77 -6.52 -1.54 -1.99
N LEU A 78 -5.80 -1.10 -0.98
CA LEU A 78 -6.40 -0.38 0.15
C LEU A 78 -5.36 0.49 0.85
N ALA A 79 -5.80 1.66 1.30
CA ALA A 79 -5.02 2.49 2.21
C ALA A 79 -5.79 2.64 3.52
N GLY A 80 -5.09 2.59 4.66
CA GLY A 80 -5.75 2.71 5.93
C GLY A 80 -4.82 2.42 7.10
N ASN A 81 -5.42 2.05 8.23
CA ASN A 81 -4.70 1.63 9.42
C ASN A 81 -4.65 0.10 9.50
N HIS A 82 -4.07 -0.41 10.58
CA HIS A 82 -3.94 -1.85 10.81
C HIS A 82 -5.29 -2.57 10.77
N ASP A 83 -6.30 -2.00 11.41
CA ASP A 83 -7.62 -2.63 11.48
C ASP A 83 -8.32 -2.64 10.12
N ASP A 84 -8.14 -1.59 9.32
CA ASP A 84 -8.69 -1.52 7.98
C ASP A 84 -8.13 -2.65 7.10
N VAL A 85 -6.82 -2.87 7.17
CA VAL A 85 -6.15 -3.95 6.42
C VAL A 85 -6.64 -5.31 6.89
N ARG A 86 -6.72 -5.53 8.19
CA ARG A 86 -7.22 -6.79 8.74
C ARG A 86 -8.65 -7.08 8.31
N ARG A 87 -9.49 -6.07 8.36
CA ARG A 87 -10.91 -6.20 7.98
C ARG A 87 -11.05 -6.57 6.50
N PHE A 88 -10.26 -5.94 5.65
CA PHE A 88 -10.25 -6.26 4.23
C PHE A 88 -9.84 -7.72 3.99
N LEU A 89 -8.77 -8.16 4.62
CA LEU A 89 -8.26 -9.52 4.43
C LEU A 89 -9.22 -10.58 4.93
N LYS A 90 -10.01 -10.31 5.97
CA LYS A 90 -11.04 -11.24 6.45
C LYS A 90 -12.15 -11.44 5.42
N ALA A 91 -12.48 -10.41 4.65
CA ALA A 91 -13.54 -10.46 3.64
C ALA A 91 -13.05 -11.04 2.31
N HIS A 92 -11.78 -11.17 2.14
CA HIS A 92 -11.15 -11.62 0.90
C HIS A 92 -10.11 -12.69 1.22
#